data_227db9ed3cf2f72748a86f81ae021715
#
_entry.id   227db9ed3cf2f72748a86f81ae021715
#
_cell.length_a   1.000
_cell.length_b   1.000
_cell.length_c   1.000
_cell.angle_alpha   90.00
_cell.angle_beta   90.00
_cell.angle_gamma   90.00
#
_symmetry.space_group_name_H-M   'P 1'
#
loop_
_entity.id
_entity.type
_entity.pdbx_description
1 polymer ?
#
loop_
_entity_poly.entity_id
_entity_poly.type
_entity_poly.pdbx_seq_one_letter_code
_entity_poly.pdbx_strand_id
1 'polypeptide(L)'
;MSNSKLINYTTQDFQTEKDLELNDYRWNQIKDKYLPKLKENGLLRMVSMRIWNKENVFRNGYLFEYKDDISFKKCLPIWQKIEALEQKDTSIKYQSIRGIVTEDILF
;
A
#
# COMPACT_ATOMS: atom_id res chain seq x y z
N MET A 1 -14.80 -8.45 -14.75
CA MET A 1 -13.33 -8.54 -14.92
C MET A 1 -12.64 -9.26 -13.77
N SER A 2 -13.34 -10.20 -13.15
CA SER A 2 -12.86 -10.88 -11.94
C SER A 2 -11.64 -11.79 -12.15
N ASN A 3 -11.28 -12.12 -13.40
CA ASN A 3 -10.11 -12.96 -13.68
C ASN A 3 -8.86 -12.16 -14.04
N SER A 4 -8.95 -10.83 -14.09
CA SER A 4 -7.81 -9.98 -14.42
C SER A 4 -7.17 -9.45 -13.15
N LYS A 5 -5.85 -9.45 -13.12
CA LYS A 5 -5.10 -8.84 -12.02
C LYS A 5 -5.43 -7.35 -11.93
N LEU A 6 -5.48 -6.86 -10.71
CA LEU A 6 -5.66 -5.46 -10.42
C LEU A 6 -4.41 -4.94 -9.72
N ILE A 7 -3.89 -3.81 -10.16
CA ILE A 7 -2.76 -3.16 -9.49
C ILE A 7 -3.25 -1.85 -8.90
N ASN A 8 -2.92 -1.63 -7.64
CA ASN A 8 -3.19 -0.41 -6.92
C ASN A 8 -1.87 0.26 -6.57
N TYR A 9 -1.73 1.54 -6.91
CA TYR A 9 -0.59 2.34 -6.52
C TYR A 9 -1.04 3.39 -5.50
N THR A 10 -0.44 3.36 -4.32
CA THR A 10 -0.78 4.28 -3.22
C THR A 10 0.46 5.05 -2.82
N THR A 11 0.31 6.35 -2.60
CA THR A 11 1.36 7.17 -2.00
C THR A 11 0.92 7.67 -0.63
N GLN A 12 1.89 7.82 0.26
CA GLN A 12 1.72 8.42 1.58
C GLN A 12 2.66 9.63 1.64
N ASP A 13 2.10 10.82 1.83
CA ASP A 13 2.87 12.04 2.03
C ASP A 13 2.89 12.40 3.50
N PHE A 14 4.08 12.65 4.03
CA PHE A 14 4.31 13.01 5.42
C PHE A 14 4.78 14.45 5.50
N GLN A 15 4.51 15.10 6.63
CA GLN A 15 4.94 16.49 6.85
C GLN A 15 6.44 16.59 7.13
N THR A 16 7.02 15.57 7.77
CA THR A 16 8.44 15.55 8.13
C THR A 16 9.04 14.18 7.84
N GLU A 17 10.38 14.16 7.74
CA GLU A 17 11.10 12.90 7.61
C GLU A 17 10.92 12.00 8.82
N LYS A 18 10.85 12.60 10.02
CA LYS A 18 10.61 11.84 11.26
C LYS A 18 9.28 11.11 11.24
N ASP A 19 8.24 11.77 10.74
CA ASP A 19 6.91 11.15 10.63
C ASP A 19 6.95 9.97 9.68
N LEU A 20 7.65 10.11 8.57
CA LEU A 20 7.83 9.04 7.60
C LEU A 20 8.56 7.85 8.22
N GLU A 21 9.67 8.11 8.93
CA GLU A 21 10.45 7.07 9.60
C GLU A 21 9.64 6.36 10.68
N LEU A 22 8.84 7.11 11.43
CA LEU A 22 7.96 6.55 12.46
C LEU A 22 6.92 5.63 11.83
N ASN A 23 6.36 6.03 10.70
CA ASN A 23 5.39 5.20 9.99
C ASN A 23 6.03 3.89 9.52
N ASP A 24 7.24 3.95 8.98
CA ASP A 24 7.98 2.75 8.55
C ASP A 24 8.25 1.83 9.74
N TYR A 25 8.63 2.39 10.87
CA TYR A 25 8.85 1.65 12.11
C TYR A 25 7.57 0.93 12.56
N ARG A 26 6.44 1.64 12.60
CA ARG A 26 5.15 1.08 12.99
C ARG A 26 4.73 -0.04 12.05
N TRP A 27 4.88 0.15 10.76
CA TRP A 27 4.57 -0.90 9.79
C TRP A 27 5.39 -2.17 10.06
N ASN A 28 6.68 -2.02 10.34
CA ASN A 28 7.54 -3.16 10.66
C ASN A 28 7.10 -3.88 11.94
N GLN A 29 6.45 -3.17 12.86
CA GLN A 29 5.94 -3.76 14.10
C GLN A 29 4.64 -4.56 13.88
N ILE A 30 3.81 -4.14 12.93
CA ILE A 30 2.46 -4.71 12.77
C ILE A 30 2.30 -5.62 11.56
N LYS A 31 3.21 -5.54 10.59
CA LYS A 31 3.03 -6.21 9.30
C LYS A 31 2.81 -7.72 9.40
N ASP A 32 3.52 -8.38 10.31
CA ASP A 32 3.42 -9.83 10.46
C ASP A 32 2.02 -10.28 10.91
N LYS A 33 1.28 -9.39 11.53
CA LYS A 33 -0.10 -9.65 11.93
C LYS A 33 -1.06 -9.58 10.73
N TYR A 34 -0.80 -8.69 9.79
CA TYR A 34 -1.75 -8.39 8.71
C TYR A 34 -1.42 -9.05 7.37
N LEU A 35 -0.13 -9.26 7.07
CA LEU A 35 0.28 -9.83 5.78
C LEU A 35 -0.35 -11.19 5.49
N PRO A 36 -0.44 -12.13 6.45
CA PRO A 36 -1.10 -13.41 6.18
C PRO A 36 -2.57 -13.25 5.79
N LYS A 37 -3.28 -12.32 6.42
CA LYS A 37 -4.69 -12.05 6.12
C LYS A 37 -4.87 -11.46 4.74
N LEU A 38 -3.97 -10.56 4.34
CA LEU A 38 -3.99 -9.96 3.01
C LEU A 38 -3.72 -11.02 1.95
N LYS A 39 -2.74 -11.87 2.17
CA LYS A 39 -2.42 -12.98 1.26
C LYS A 39 -3.61 -13.92 1.09
N GLU A 40 -4.24 -14.29 2.19
CA GLU A 40 -5.41 -15.18 2.19
C GLU A 40 -6.56 -14.58 1.38
N ASN A 41 -6.69 -13.26 1.38
CA ASN A 41 -7.75 -12.54 0.68
C ASN A 41 -7.37 -12.09 -0.74
N GLY A 42 -6.24 -12.56 -1.25
CA GLY A 42 -5.90 -12.40 -2.66
C GLY A 42 -4.87 -11.34 -3.01
N LEU A 43 -4.16 -10.78 -2.02
CA LEU A 43 -2.99 -9.95 -2.29
C LEU A 43 -1.85 -10.86 -2.73
N LEU A 44 -1.33 -10.61 -3.94
CA LEU A 44 -0.28 -11.43 -4.54
C LEU A 44 1.12 -10.86 -4.30
N ARG A 45 1.24 -9.54 -4.31
CA ARG A 45 2.54 -8.87 -4.23
C ARG A 45 2.37 -7.48 -3.67
N MET A 46 3.35 -7.06 -2.88
CA MET A 46 3.47 -5.71 -2.36
C MET A 46 4.88 -5.22 -2.57
N VAL A 47 5.03 -4.07 -3.18
CA VAL A 47 6.33 -3.41 -3.35
C VAL A 47 6.27 -2.08 -2.65
N SER A 48 7.18 -1.86 -1.72
CA SER A 48 7.31 -0.58 -1.01
C SER A 48 8.49 0.19 -1.56
N MET A 49 8.31 1.49 -1.77
CA MET A 49 9.33 2.37 -2.33
C MET A 49 9.43 3.64 -1.52
N ARG A 50 10.65 4.16 -1.41
CA ARG A 50 10.85 5.54 -0.97
C ARG A 50 10.99 6.40 -2.22
N ILE A 51 10.15 7.42 -2.36
CA ILE A 51 10.27 8.34 -3.51
C ILE A 51 11.51 9.21 -3.28
N TRP A 52 12.44 9.16 -4.22
CA TRP A 52 13.75 9.80 -4.04
C TRP A 52 14.02 10.96 -4.98
N ASN A 53 13.29 11.05 -6.08
CA ASN A 53 13.57 12.06 -7.13
C ASN A 53 12.74 13.34 -7.00
N LYS A 54 12.14 13.58 -5.84
CA LYS A 54 11.35 14.79 -5.56
C LYS A 54 11.93 15.48 -4.34
N GLU A 55 12.33 16.75 -4.52
CA GLU A 55 12.87 17.54 -3.42
C GLU A 55 11.74 18.00 -2.49
N ASN A 56 12.06 18.15 -1.22
CA ASN A 56 11.15 18.63 -0.19
C ASN A 56 9.86 17.81 -0.06
N VAL A 57 9.93 16.55 -0.42
CA VAL A 57 8.80 15.62 -0.33
C VAL A 57 9.23 14.44 0.51
N PHE A 58 8.40 14.10 1.51
CA PHE A 58 8.61 12.93 2.35
C PHE A 58 7.51 11.93 1.99
N ARG A 59 7.80 11.07 1.02
CA ARG A 59 6.77 10.23 0.41
C ARG A 59 7.22 8.78 0.28
N ASN A 60 6.33 7.88 0.68
CA ASN A 60 6.42 6.46 0.37
C ASN A 60 5.46 6.13 -0.76
N GLY A 61 5.85 5.19 -1.60
CA GLY A 61 4.99 4.64 -2.63
C GLY A 61 4.83 3.14 -2.43
N TYR A 62 3.65 2.63 -2.72
CA TYR A 62 3.34 1.21 -2.56
C TYR A 62 2.61 0.72 -3.79
N LEU A 63 3.10 -0.39 -4.33
CA LEU A 63 2.42 -1.07 -5.42
C LEU A 63 1.87 -2.37 -4.87
N PHE A 64 0.55 -2.56 -5.03
CA PHE A 64 -0.13 -3.77 -4.58
C PHE A 64 -0.70 -4.49 -5.79
N GLU A 65 -0.39 -5.77 -5.92
CA GLU A 65 -0.94 -6.61 -6.97
C GLU A 65 -1.94 -7.57 -6.36
N TYR A 66 -3.19 -7.49 -6.82
CA TYR A 66 -4.28 -8.34 -6.37
C TYR A 66 -4.65 -9.34 -7.46
N LYS A 67 -5.11 -10.50 -7.05
CA LYS A 67 -5.58 -11.54 -7.96
C LYS A 67 -6.66 -11.01 -8.91
N ASP A 68 -7.59 -10.20 -8.39
CA ASP A 68 -8.72 -9.64 -9.12
C ASP A 68 -9.34 -8.50 -8.31
N ASP A 69 -10.41 -7.89 -8.84
CA ASP A 69 -11.13 -6.81 -8.18
C ASP A 69 -11.85 -7.27 -6.90
N ILE A 70 -12.29 -8.51 -6.87
CA ILE A 70 -12.95 -9.08 -5.68
C ILE A 70 -11.94 -9.17 -4.53
N SER A 71 -10.71 -9.61 -4.83
CA SER A 71 -9.63 -9.69 -3.84
C SER A 71 -9.29 -8.30 -3.29
N PHE A 72 -9.22 -7.29 -4.15
CA PHE A 72 -9.02 -5.92 -3.70
C PHE A 72 -10.09 -5.50 -2.69
N LYS A 73 -11.36 -5.75 -3.00
CA LYS A 73 -12.48 -5.39 -2.12
C LYS A 73 -12.41 -6.12 -0.78
N LYS A 74 -11.99 -7.39 -0.77
CA LYS A 74 -11.80 -8.16 0.46
C LYS A 74 -10.66 -7.64 1.31
N CYS A 75 -9.60 -7.16 0.69
CA CYS A 75 -8.44 -6.61 1.41
C CYS A 75 -8.70 -5.20 1.96
N LEU A 76 -9.63 -4.47 1.38
CA LEU A 76 -9.88 -3.07 1.74
C LEU A 76 -10.15 -2.86 3.24
N PRO A 77 -11.03 -3.63 3.90
CA PRO A 77 -11.24 -3.47 5.34
C PRO A 77 -9.98 -3.69 6.18
N ILE A 78 -9.10 -4.58 5.72
CA ILE A 78 -7.83 -4.85 6.41
C ILE A 78 -6.92 -3.64 6.31
N TRP A 79 -6.78 -3.07 5.12
CA TRP A 79 -6.00 -1.84 4.91
C TRP A 79 -6.56 -0.67 5.71
N GLN A 80 -7.87 -0.54 5.81
CA GLN A 80 -8.50 0.52 6.60
C GLN A 80 -8.12 0.44 8.08
N LYS A 81 -8.01 -0.76 8.63
CA LYS A 81 -7.52 -0.96 10.01
C LYS A 81 -6.07 -0.53 10.16
N ILE A 82 -5.22 -0.86 9.18
CA ILE A 82 -3.81 -0.49 9.17
C ILE A 82 -3.69 1.03 9.10
N GLU A 83 -4.41 1.67 8.19
CA GLU A 83 -4.40 3.14 8.05
C GLU A 83 -4.85 3.84 9.32
N ALA A 84 -5.85 3.32 10.01
CA ALA A 84 -6.31 3.89 11.27
C ALA A 84 -5.21 3.88 12.32
N LEU A 85 -4.40 2.82 12.37
CA LEU A 85 -3.25 2.75 13.27
C LEU A 85 -2.16 3.73 12.87
N GLU A 86 -1.90 3.86 11.57
CA GLU A 86 -0.87 4.77 11.05
C GLU A 86 -1.18 6.23 11.30
N GLN A 87 -2.46 6.60 11.20
CA GLN A 87 -2.90 7.99 11.35
C GLN A 87 -3.15 8.42 12.80
N LYS A 88 -2.95 7.54 13.75
CA LYS A 88 -3.29 7.82 15.15
C LYS A 88 -2.55 9.04 15.70
N ASP A 89 -1.26 9.19 15.38
CA ASP A 89 -0.41 10.26 15.93
C ASP A 89 0.21 11.14 14.84
N THR A 90 -0.02 10.84 13.57
CA THR A 90 0.59 11.57 12.47
C THR A 90 -0.44 11.87 11.41
N SER A 91 -0.26 13.02 10.73
CA SER A 91 -1.08 13.37 9.58
C SER A 91 -0.43 12.83 8.32
N ILE A 92 -1.13 11.93 7.63
CA ILE A 92 -0.65 11.31 6.40
C ILE A 92 -1.64 11.60 5.29
N LYS A 93 -1.13 12.10 4.17
CA LYS A 93 -1.96 12.34 3.00
C LYS A 93 -1.83 11.17 2.04
N TYR A 94 -2.93 10.46 1.82
CA TYR A 94 -2.97 9.31 0.95
C TYR A 94 -3.51 9.68 -0.42
N GLN A 95 -2.93 9.08 -1.46
CA GLN A 95 -3.47 9.11 -2.81
C GLN A 95 -3.37 7.71 -3.38
N SER A 96 -4.44 7.25 -4.05
CA SER A 96 -4.46 5.92 -4.65
C SER A 96 -5.07 5.97 -6.03
N ILE A 97 -4.46 5.25 -6.95
CA ILE A 97 -5.03 4.96 -8.25
C ILE A 97 -4.94 3.45 -8.48
N ARG A 98 -5.85 2.91 -9.26
CA ARG A 98 -5.83 1.49 -9.54
C ARG A 98 -6.28 1.21 -10.96
N GLY A 99 -5.75 0.11 -11.49
CA GLY A 99 -6.05 -0.29 -12.84
C GLY A 99 -6.11 -1.79 -12.97
N ILE A 100 -6.80 -2.24 -14.00
CA ILE A 100 -6.81 -3.64 -14.39
C ILE A 100 -5.65 -3.85 -15.36
N VAL A 101 -4.89 -4.91 -15.14
CA VAL A 101 -3.72 -5.22 -15.98
C VAL A 101 -4.18 -5.57 -17.39
N THR A 102 -3.67 -4.85 -18.36
CA THR A 102 -3.97 -5.11 -19.79
C THR A 102 -2.82 -5.81 -20.49
N GLU A 103 -1.60 -5.66 -19.99
CA GLU A 103 -0.41 -6.30 -20.55
C GLU A 103 0.62 -6.47 -19.46
N ASP A 104 1.24 -7.63 -19.40
CA ASP A 104 2.27 -7.93 -18.41
C ASP A 104 3.40 -8.65 -19.13
N ILE A 105 4.53 -7.96 -19.31
CA ILE A 105 5.69 -8.50 -20.03
C ILE A 105 6.84 -8.64 -19.04
N LEU A 106 7.33 -9.86 -18.93
CA LEU A 106 8.49 -10.17 -18.08
C LEU A 106 9.71 -10.34 -18.97
N PHE A 107 10.75 -9.54 -18.69
CA PHE A 107 12.00 -9.59 -19.45
C PHE A 107 12.99 -10.59 -18.86
#